data_0e5ddc046cc6273044f501e83c7b7942
#
_entry.id   0e5ddc046cc6273044f501e83c7b7942
#
_cell.length_a   1.000
_cell.length_b   1.000
_cell.length_c   1.000
_cell.angle_alpha   90.00
_cell.angle_beta   90.00
_cell.angle_gamma   90.00
#
_symmetry.space_group_name_H-M   'P 1'
#
loop_
_entity.id
_entity.type
_entity.pdbx_description
1 polymer ?
#
loop_
_entity_poly.entity_id
_entity_poly.type
_entity_poly.pdbx_seq_one_letter_code
_entity_poly.pdbx_strand_id
1 'polypeptide(L)'
;MRTKVSKEKVRRALEANRAAYEALRTGLRVGMTERDAYNLVKDAVDCVCGDEPHEFIGDFVGGTRTGSIEGPPTDYVFKPGDLFILDLSVRRGEVWSDTCRTFFFGTPTQKQQEAYAAVLACQDIGVANVRAGTVASSVRPPMMEVLAARGFGGRMPHHGGHLVGPAPYLKPAFEEGCDELVEAGDICTLEPGVYMEGEWGMRVENDYLVTEDGLENLFDYPREIGDFVVEV
;
A
#
# COMPACT_ATOMS: atom_id res chain seq x y z
N MET A 1 11.20 23.11 -9.37
CA MET A 1 10.96 22.92 -7.92
C MET A 1 9.65 22.19 -7.78
N ARG A 2 9.63 21.03 -7.15
CA ARG A 2 8.40 20.23 -6.94
C ARG A 2 7.48 20.94 -5.96
N THR A 3 6.17 20.79 -6.14
CA THR A 3 5.19 21.30 -5.19
C THR A 3 5.18 20.38 -3.97
N LYS A 4 5.73 20.86 -2.86
CA LYS A 4 5.71 20.11 -1.59
C LYS A 4 4.39 20.37 -0.86
N VAL A 5 3.88 19.32 -0.25
CA VAL A 5 2.67 19.37 0.59
C VAL A 5 3.06 19.26 2.07
N SER A 6 2.23 19.80 2.96
CA SER A 6 2.52 19.66 4.38
C SER A 6 2.15 18.26 4.89
N LYS A 7 2.98 17.71 5.78
CA LYS A 7 2.73 16.39 6.38
C LYS A 7 1.41 16.33 7.16
N GLU A 8 0.97 17.45 7.73
CA GLU A 8 -0.31 17.54 8.45
C GLU A 8 -1.49 17.33 7.49
N LYS A 9 -1.41 17.88 6.26
CA LYS A 9 -2.44 17.65 5.24
C LYS A 9 -2.47 16.20 4.80
N VAL A 10 -1.29 15.56 4.59
CA VAL A 10 -1.21 14.13 4.25
C VAL A 10 -1.73 13.26 5.38
N ARG A 11 -1.33 13.52 6.64
CA ARG A 11 -1.87 12.80 7.80
C ARG A 11 -3.39 12.90 7.91
N ARG A 12 -3.95 14.07 7.56
CA ARG A 12 -5.40 14.25 7.53
C ARG A 12 -6.06 13.41 6.42
N ALA A 13 -5.44 13.25 5.25
CA ALA A 13 -5.91 12.33 4.22
C ALA A 13 -5.81 10.87 4.70
N LEU A 14 -4.71 10.50 5.37
CA LEU A 14 -4.48 9.19 5.96
C LEU A 14 -5.49 8.78 7.06
N GLU A 15 -6.20 9.74 7.68
CA GLU A 15 -7.35 9.43 8.56
C GLU A 15 -8.45 8.67 7.81
N ALA A 16 -8.67 9.00 6.54
CA ALA A 16 -9.66 8.31 5.72
C ALA A 16 -9.18 6.89 5.32
N ASN A 17 -7.89 6.71 5.00
CA ASN A 17 -7.32 5.37 4.78
C ASN A 17 -7.46 4.52 6.05
N ARG A 18 -7.15 5.07 7.22
CA ARG A 18 -7.33 4.40 8.51
C ARG A 18 -8.77 3.95 8.71
N ALA A 19 -9.74 4.83 8.49
CA ALA A 19 -11.15 4.51 8.64
C ALA A 19 -11.60 3.41 7.66
N ALA A 20 -11.12 3.45 6.43
CA ALA A 20 -11.39 2.42 5.43
C ALA A 20 -10.87 1.03 5.88
N TYR A 21 -9.62 0.96 6.36
CA TYR A 21 -9.08 -0.30 6.88
C TYR A 21 -9.81 -0.80 8.13
N GLU A 22 -10.19 0.09 9.05
CA GLU A 22 -10.98 -0.32 10.23
C GLU A 22 -12.37 -0.82 9.83
N ALA A 23 -13.02 -0.21 8.84
CA ALA A 23 -14.29 -0.69 8.32
C ALA A 23 -14.17 -2.09 7.72
N LEU A 24 -13.09 -2.36 6.99
CA LEU A 24 -12.81 -3.70 6.46
C LEU A 24 -12.46 -4.71 7.56
N ARG A 25 -11.60 -4.35 8.52
CA ARG A 25 -11.24 -5.25 9.65
C ARG A 25 -12.46 -5.69 10.46
N THR A 26 -13.45 -4.83 10.59
CA THR A 26 -14.67 -5.11 11.35
C THR A 26 -15.82 -5.62 10.50
N GLY A 27 -15.89 -5.25 9.23
CA GLY A 27 -17.03 -5.50 8.34
C GLY A 27 -16.84 -6.62 7.32
N LEU A 28 -15.60 -6.90 6.90
CA LEU A 28 -15.32 -7.86 5.83
C LEU A 28 -15.62 -9.31 6.27
N ARG A 29 -16.27 -10.09 5.39
CA ARG A 29 -16.70 -11.47 5.66
C ARG A 29 -16.60 -12.33 4.41
N VAL A 30 -16.43 -13.63 4.59
CA VAL A 30 -16.65 -14.63 3.53
C VAL A 30 -18.05 -14.48 2.96
N GLY A 31 -18.18 -14.60 1.63
CA GLY A 31 -19.46 -14.44 0.92
C GLY A 31 -19.77 -13.01 0.47
N MET A 32 -19.05 -12.01 0.96
CA MET A 32 -19.10 -10.65 0.41
C MET A 32 -18.38 -10.59 -0.94
N THR A 33 -18.74 -9.58 -1.75
CA THR A 33 -18.05 -9.30 -3.01
C THR A 33 -16.99 -8.20 -2.84
N GLU A 34 -16.11 -8.03 -3.82
CA GLU A 34 -15.21 -6.86 -3.89
C GLU A 34 -15.99 -5.55 -3.92
N ARG A 35 -17.20 -5.52 -4.53
CA ARG A 35 -18.10 -4.34 -4.49
C ARG A 35 -18.65 -4.07 -3.10
N ASP A 36 -18.93 -5.10 -2.31
CA ASP A 36 -19.34 -4.91 -0.91
C ASP A 36 -18.19 -4.33 -0.10
N ALA A 37 -16.95 -4.79 -0.31
CA ALA A 37 -15.76 -4.21 0.29
C ALA A 37 -15.55 -2.74 -0.13
N TYR A 38 -15.74 -2.43 -1.42
CA TYR A 38 -15.71 -1.06 -1.92
C TYR A 38 -16.76 -0.16 -1.22
N ASN A 39 -17.98 -0.65 -1.02
CA ASN A 39 -19.02 0.12 -0.33
C ASN A 39 -18.65 0.38 1.14
N LEU A 40 -18.08 -0.60 1.85
CA LEU A 40 -17.58 -0.39 3.22
C LEU A 40 -16.51 0.70 3.26
N VAL A 41 -15.56 0.67 2.32
CA VAL A 41 -14.50 1.69 2.20
C VAL A 41 -15.10 3.05 1.88
N LYS A 42 -15.99 3.12 0.90
CA LYS A 42 -16.65 4.36 0.50
C LYS A 42 -17.40 5.02 1.66
N ASP A 43 -18.23 4.26 2.36
CA ASP A 43 -19.00 4.78 3.50
C ASP A 43 -18.10 5.28 4.63
N ALA A 44 -16.98 4.60 4.90
CA ALA A 44 -16.00 5.02 5.90
C ALA A 44 -15.27 6.30 5.50
N VAL A 45 -14.82 6.40 4.24
CA VAL A 45 -14.16 7.59 3.69
C VAL A 45 -15.11 8.79 3.71
N ASP A 46 -16.34 8.62 3.21
CA ASP A 46 -17.37 9.67 3.21
C ASP A 46 -17.68 10.16 4.63
N CYS A 47 -17.78 9.23 5.58
CA CYS A 47 -18.03 9.56 6.99
C CYS A 47 -16.92 10.41 7.61
N VAL A 48 -15.65 10.09 7.36
CA VAL A 48 -14.50 10.82 7.91
C VAL A 48 -14.28 12.16 7.22
N CYS A 49 -14.48 12.21 5.92
CA CYS A 49 -14.29 13.43 5.14
C CYS A 49 -15.45 14.43 5.31
N GLY A 50 -16.68 13.94 5.50
CA GLY A 50 -17.87 14.77 5.63
C GLY A 50 -18.09 15.65 4.40
N ASP A 51 -18.35 16.94 4.64
CA ASP A 51 -18.57 17.93 3.56
C ASP A 51 -17.27 18.44 2.90
N GLU A 52 -16.10 18.00 3.36
CA GLU A 52 -14.84 18.37 2.75
C GLU A 52 -14.70 17.71 1.37
N PRO A 53 -14.27 18.45 0.33
CA PRO A 53 -14.03 17.85 -1.00
C PRO A 53 -13.04 16.68 -0.91
N HIS A 54 -13.49 15.51 -1.31
CA HIS A 54 -12.68 14.29 -1.30
C HIS A 54 -13.03 13.38 -2.48
N GLU A 55 -12.12 12.51 -2.80
CA GLU A 55 -12.29 11.38 -3.71
C GLU A 55 -11.29 10.29 -3.34
N PHE A 56 -11.51 9.09 -3.80
CA PHE A 56 -10.53 8.02 -3.70
C PHE A 56 -10.49 7.18 -4.97
N ILE A 57 -9.33 6.61 -5.22
CA ILE A 57 -9.08 5.58 -6.23
C ILE A 57 -8.38 4.42 -5.54
N GLY A 58 -8.44 3.24 -6.10
CA GLY A 58 -7.73 2.09 -5.52
C GLY A 58 -8.00 0.78 -6.21
N ASP A 59 -7.16 -0.18 -5.85
CA ASP A 59 -7.29 -1.57 -6.24
C ASP A 59 -8.10 -2.34 -5.21
N PHE A 60 -9.09 -3.08 -5.69
CA PHE A 60 -9.98 -3.92 -4.90
C PHE A 60 -9.94 -5.33 -5.47
N VAL A 61 -8.88 -6.06 -5.23
CA VAL A 61 -8.65 -7.35 -5.88
C VAL A 61 -8.62 -8.50 -4.88
N GLY A 62 -9.45 -9.52 -5.12
CA GLY A 62 -9.61 -10.68 -4.27
C GLY A 62 -9.25 -12.01 -4.95
N GLY A 63 -8.95 -13.05 -4.15
CA GLY A 63 -8.63 -14.39 -4.62
C GLY A 63 -7.43 -14.41 -5.55
N THR A 64 -7.51 -15.17 -6.63
CA THR A 64 -6.42 -15.30 -7.61
C THR A 64 -6.13 -14.01 -8.39
N ARG A 65 -7.07 -13.06 -8.40
CA ARG A 65 -6.87 -11.74 -9.02
C ARG A 65 -5.78 -10.93 -8.32
N THR A 66 -5.52 -11.18 -7.04
CA THR A 66 -4.42 -10.52 -6.32
C THR A 66 -3.06 -10.76 -6.95
N GLY A 67 -2.89 -11.89 -7.65
CA GLY A 67 -1.68 -12.20 -8.43
C GLY A 67 -1.48 -11.34 -9.68
N SER A 68 -2.50 -10.56 -10.09
CA SER A 68 -2.46 -9.64 -11.24
C SER A 68 -2.18 -8.19 -10.83
N ILE A 69 -1.80 -7.95 -9.59
CA ILE A 69 -1.32 -6.67 -9.01
C ILE A 69 -2.44 -5.67 -8.74
N GLU A 70 -3.29 -5.33 -9.72
CA GLU A 70 -4.22 -4.21 -9.67
C GLU A 70 -5.57 -4.55 -10.32
N GLY A 71 -6.58 -3.76 -10.01
CA GLY A 71 -7.87 -3.81 -10.68
C GLY A 71 -9.04 -3.23 -9.87
N PRO A 72 -10.08 -2.79 -10.59
CA PRO A 72 -11.29 -2.25 -9.96
C PRO A 72 -12.09 -3.35 -9.26
N PRO A 73 -13.00 -2.98 -8.33
CA PRO A 73 -13.88 -3.93 -7.68
C PRO A 73 -14.84 -4.61 -8.67
N THR A 74 -14.98 -5.92 -8.56
CA THR A 74 -15.88 -6.76 -9.35
C THR A 74 -16.91 -7.45 -8.47
N ASP A 75 -17.72 -8.34 -9.09
CA ASP A 75 -18.65 -9.21 -8.37
C ASP A 75 -17.98 -10.51 -7.87
N TYR A 76 -16.63 -10.55 -7.81
CA TYR A 76 -15.91 -11.67 -7.22
C TYR A 76 -16.31 -11.85 -5.74
N VAL A 77 -16.73 -13.05 -5.37
CA VAL A 77 -17.18 -13.41 -4.02
C VAL A 77 -16.02 -13.99 -3.24
N PHE A 78 -15.68 -13.41 -2.09
CA PHE A 78 -14.62 -13.89 -1.22
C PHE A 78 -14.90 -15.27 -0.61
N LYS A 79 -13.89 -16.13 -0.59
CA LYS A 79 -13.94 -17.50 -0.10
C LYS A 79 -12.86 -17.73 0.98
N PRO A 80 -13.03 -18.76 1.82
CA PRO A 80 -11.96 -19.18 2.72
C PRO A 80 -10.66 -19.47 1.96
N GLY A 81 -9.54 -18.96 2.46
CA GLY A 81 -8.23 -19.07 1.84
C GLY A 81 -7.86 -17.97 0.84
N ASP A 82 -8.80 -17.11 0.47
CA ASP A 82 -8.52 -15.96 -0.39
C ASP A 82 -7.64 -14.93 0.31
N LEU A 83 -6.91 -14.16 -0.50
CA LEU A 83 -6.35 -12.88 -0.12
C LEU A 83 -7.19 -11.77 -0.76
N PHE A 84 -7.16 -10.59 -0.14
CA PHE A 84 -7.75 -9.38 -0.70
C PHE A 84 -6.78 -8.22 -0.50
N ILE A 85 -6.37 -7.57 -1.58
CA ILE A 85 -5.58 -6.35 -1.57
C ILE A 85 -6.55 -5.17 -1.66
N LEU A 86 -6.47 -4.27 -0.68
CA LEU A 86 -6.92 -2.91 -0.81
C LEU A 86 -5.70 -2.01 -0.90
N ASP A 87 -5.47 -1.45 -2.08
CA ASP A 87 -4.59 -0.34 -2.31
C ASP A 87 -5.43 0.91 -2.47
N LEU A 88 -5.19 1.92 -1.65
CA LEU A 88 -6.13 3.02 -1.50
C LEU A 88 -5.40 4.37 -1.47
N SER A 89 -5.56 5.14 -2.55
CA SER A 89 -5.20 6.55 -2.58
C SER A 89 -6.43 7.40 -2.27
N VAL A 90 -6.35 8.28 -1.27
CA VAL A 90 -7.43 9.20 -0.89
C VAL A 90 -6.98 10.64 -1.08
N ARG A 91 -7.75 11.42 -1.86
CA ARG A 91 -7.63 12.87 -1.90
C ARG A 91 -8.56 13.50 -0.85
N ARG A 92 -8.00 14.31 0.01
CA ARG A 92 -8.76 15.12 0.94
C ARG A 92 -8.33 16.59 0.80
N GLY A 93 -9.24 17.43 0.30
CA GLY A 93 -8.90 18.76 -0.15
C GLY A 93 -7.99 18.73 -1.40
N GLU A 94 -6.74 19.22 -1.27
CA GLU A 94 -5.79 19.32 -2.38
C GLU A 94 -4.68 18.27 -2.34
N VAL A 95 -4.72 17.33 -1.38
CA VAL A 95 -3.60 16.42 -1.08
C VAL A 95 -4.07 14.98 -1.10
N TRP A 96 -3.27 14.14 -1.73
CA TRP A 96 -3.43 12.69 -1.74
C TRP A 96 -2.59 12.03 -0.64
N SER A 97 -3.10 10.95 -0.11
CA SER A 97 -2.38 9.88 0.60
C SER A 97 -2.42 8.61 -0.23
N ASP A 98 -1.52 7.66 0.04
CA ASP A 98 -1.48 6.37 -0.63
C ASP A 98 -1.01 5.27 0.29
N THR A 99 -1.80 4.21 0.44
CA THR A 99 -1.45 3.10 1.34
C THR A 99 -2.06 1.79 0.86
N CYS A 100 -1.43 0.67 1.20
CA CYS A 100 -1.94 -0.66 0.85
C CYS A 100 -1.89 -1.63 2.03
N ARG A 101 -2.94 -2.45 2.15
CA ARG A 101 -3.00 -3.60 3.06
C ARG A 101 -3.58 -4.82 2.37
N THR A 102 -3.08 -5.99 2.78
CA THR A 102 -3.59 -7.29 2.34
C THR A 102 -4.35 -7.98 3.46
N PHE A 103 -5.57 -8.40 3.19
CA PHE A 103 -6.44 -9.17 4.09
C PHE A 103 -6.39 -10.65 3.73
N PHE A 104 -6.56 -11.52 4.74
CA PHE A 104 -6.48 -12.98 4.61
C PHE A 104 -7.79 -13.61 5.12
N PHE A 105 -8.51 -14.29 4.27
CA PHE A 105 -9.75 -14.99 4.66
C PHE A 105 -9.42 -16.36 5.29
N GLY A 106 -9.29 -16.37 6.61
CA GLY A 106 -8.85 -17.52 7.41
C GLY A 106 -7.35 -17.55 7.64
N THR A 107 -6.85 -18.64 8.17
CA THR A 107 -5.43 -18.78 8.55
C THR A 107 -4.52 -18.77 7.32
N PRO A 108 -3.58 -17.82 7.20
CA PRO A 108 -2.61 -17.82 6.12
C PRO A 108 -1.77 -19.10 6.09
N THR A 109 -1.53 -19.63 4.90
CA THR A 109 -0.62 -20.77 4.72
C THR A 109 0.82 -20.38 5.10
N GLN A 110 1.67 -21.37 5.37
CA GLN A 110 3.09 -21.12 5.68
C GLN A 110 3.77 -20.30 4.56
N LYS A 111 3.54 -20.63 3.29
CA LYS A 111 4.09 -19.90 2.15
C LYS A 111 3.64 -18.42 2.11
N GLN A 112 2.38 -18.16 2.45
CA GLN A 112 1.84 -16.80 2.55
C GLN A 112 2.46 -16.03 3.72
N GLN A 113 2.65 -16.67 4.88
CA GLN A 113 3.32 -16.07 6.05
C GLN A 113 4.78 -15.72 5.73
N GLU A 114 5.53 -16.64 5.07
CA GLU A 114 6.90 -16.40 4.63
C GLU A 114 6.99 -15.25 3.61
N ALA A 115 6.05 -15.19 2.66
CA ALA A 115 5.97 -14.11 1.68
C ALA A 115 5.65 -12.77 2.34
N TYR A 116 4.69 -12.75 3.28
CA TYR A 116 4.34 -11.53 3.99
C TYR A 116 5.51 -10.99 4.84
N ALA A 117 6.22 -11.88 5.53
CA ALA A 117 7.44 -11.53 6.25
C ALA A 117 8.56 -11.01 5.30
N ALA A 118 8.62 -11.52 4.07
CA ALA A 118 9.53 -10.99 3.05
C ALA A 118 9.13 -9.59 2.58
N VAL A 119 7.82 -9.34 2.40
CA VAL A 119 7.28 -8.02 2.05
C VAL A 119 7.59 -6.99 3.15
N LEU A 120 7.36 -7.32 4.43
CA LEU A 120 7.67 -6.42 5.54
C LEU A 120 9.18 -6.11 5.62
N ALA A 121 10.04 -7.14 5.51
CA ALA A 121 11.49 -6.92 5.49
C ALA A 121 11.96 -6.11 4.28
N CYS A 122 11.28 -6.26 3.14
CA CYS A 122 11.54 -5.47 1.94
C CYS A 122 11.16 -3.99 2.16
N GLN A 123 10.03 -3.70 2.83
CA GLN A 123 9.65 -2.35 3.22
C GLN A 123 10.67 -1.75 4.19
N ASP A 124 11.09 -2.50 5.21
CA ASP A 124 12.06 -2.04 6.20
C ASP A 124 13.40 -1.67 5.57
N ILE A 125 13.89 -2.43 4.58
CA ILE A 125 15.12 -2.09 3.86
C ILE A 125 14.94 -0.84 2.99
N GLY A 126 13.76 -0.65 2.39
CA GLY A 126 13.41 0.59 1.69
C GLY A 126 13.47 1.80 2.64
N VAL A 127 12.84 1.68 3.81
CA VAL A 127 12.88 2.74 4.86
C VAL A 127 14.30 3.07 5.28
N ALA A 128 15.17 2.06 5.47
CA ALA A 128 16.55 2.25 5.91
C ALA A 128 17.45 2.94 4.85
N ASN A 129 17.07 2.89 3.57
CA ASN A 129 17.91 3.36 2.46
C ASN A 129 17.46 4.70 1.86
N VAL A 130 16.33 5.26 2.29
CA VAL A 130 15.80 6.52 1.73
C VAL A 130 15.99 7.68 2.69
N ARG A 131 16.56 8.77 2.20
CA ARG A 131 16.69 10.07 2.85
C ARG A 131 16.85 11.17 1.78
N ALA A 132 16.87 12.43 2.17
CA ALA A 132 17.17 13.52 1.24
C ALA A 132 18.51 13.27 0.52
N GLY A 133 18.52 13.47 -0.80
CA GLY A 133 19.67 13.21 -1.65
C GLY A 133 19.80 11.76 -2.15
N THR A 134 18.91 10.85 -1.77
CA THR A 134 18.88 9.49 -2.33
C THR A 134 18.49 9.55 -3.81
N VAL A 135 19.24 8.85 -4.67
CA VAL A 135 18.88 8.64 -6.09
C VAL A 135 17.73 7.63 -6.15
N ALA A 136 16.63 7.97 -6.81
CA ALA A 136 15.42 7.15 -6.80
C ALA A 136 15.64 5.72 -7.33
N SER A 137 16.43 5.57 -8.42
CA SER A 137 16.77 4.25 -8.98
C SER A 137 17.57 3.35 -8.05
N SER A 138 18.21 3.90 -7.00
CA SER A 138 18.99 3.11 -6.03
C SER A 138 18.14 2.46 -4.94
N VAL A 139 16.86 2.82 -4.80
CA VAL A 139 16.00 2.34 -3.70
C VAL A 139 15.51 0.91 -3.94
N ARG A 140 15.05 0.61 -5.15
CA ARG A 140 14.47 -0.70 -5.49
C ARG A 140 15.46 -1.87 -5.47
N PRO A 141 16.73 -1.77 -5.92
CA PRO A 141 17.66 -2.90 -5.95
C PRO A 141 17.83 -3.62 -4.60
N PRO A 142 18.15 -2.97 -3.46
CA PRO A 142 18.26 -3.65 -2.17
C PRO A 142 16.93 -4.28 -1.71
N MET A 143 15.78 -3.71 -2.07
CA MET A 143 14.47 -4.31 -1.82
C MET A 143 14.34 -5.64 -2.58
N MET A 144 14.73 -5.69 -3.85
CA MET A 144 14.73 -6.91 -4.66
C MET A 144 15.67 -7.99 -4.14
N GLU A 145 16.84 -7.60 -3.60
CA GLU A 145 17.80 -8.52 -2.98
C GLU A 145 17.19 -9.20 -1.74
N VAL A 146 16.46 -8.46 -0.90
CA VAL A 146 15.75 -9.02 0.26
C VAL A 146 14.73 -10.06 -0.16
N LEU A 147 13.91 -9.76 -1.19
CA LEU A 147 12.94 -10.73 -1.72
C LEU A 147 13.64 -11.97 -2.31
N ALA A 148 14.72 -11.78 -3.06
CA ALA A 148 15.48 -12.90 -3.63
C ALA A 148 16.10 -13.80 -2.55
N ALA A 149 16.70 -13.23 -1.52
CA ALA A 149 17.28 -13.96 -0.39
C ALA A 149 16.24 -14.78 0.40
N ARG A 150 14.96 -14.40 0.33
CA ARG A 150 13.84 -15.10 0.97
C ARG A 150 13.06 -16.03 0.03
N GLY A 151 13.56 -16.25 -1.20
CA GLY A 151 12.95 -17.16 -2.17
C GLY A 151 11.86 -16.54 -3.06
N PHE A 152 11.68 -15.21 -3.01
CA PHE A 152 10.69 -14.48 -3.80
C PHE A 152 11.31 -13.56 -4.88
N GLY A 153 12.50 -13.89 -5.35
CA GLY A 153 13.17 -13.15 -6.43
C GLY A 153 12.30 -13.07 -7.68
N GLY A 154 12.23 -11.87 -8.30
CA GLY A 154 11.42 -11.63 -9.51
C GLY A 154 9.91 -11.59 -9.28
N ARG A 155 9.43 -11.63 -8.02
CA ARG A 155 8.00 -11.63 -7.68
C ARG A 155 7.42 -10.24 -7.37
N MET A 156 8.18 -9.17 -7.57
CA MET A 156 7.72 -7.77 -7.48
C MET A 156 7.97 -7.09 -8.84
N PRO A 157 6.99 -7.10 -9.76
CA PRO A 157 7.18 -6.60 -11.13
C PRO A 157 7.05 -5.08 -11.26
N HIS A 158 6.53 -4.39 -10.24
CA HIS A 158 6.36 -2.94 -10.20
C HIS A 158 7.54 -2.22 -9.53
N HIS A 159 7.49 -0.88 -9.49
CA HIS A 159 8.45 -0.02 -8.78
C HIS A 159 8.44 -0.26 -7.26
N GLY A 160 9.40 0.31 -6.53
CA GLY A 160 9.50 0.18 -5.08
C GLY A 160 8.70 1.20 -4.30
N GLY A 161 8.15 2.21 -4.99
CA GLY A 161 7.43 3.34 -4.44
C GLY A 161 7.54 4.56 -5.36
N HIS A 162 6.87 5.64 -5.00
CA HIS A 162 6.83 6.89 -5.76
C HIS A 162 6.58 8.08 -4.83
N LEU A 163 6.60 9.29 -5.35
CA LEU A 163 6.13 10.44 -4.59
C LEU A 163 4.61 10.58 -4.68
N VAL A 164 4.03 11.11 -3.61
CA VAL A 164 2.61 11.44 -3.48
C VAL A 164 2.45 12.88 -2.97
N GLY A 165 1.30 13.51 -3.26
CA GLY A 165 1.06 14.89 -2.82
C GLY A 165 -0.11 15.54 -3.53
N PRO A 166 0.10 16.52 -4.44
CA PRO A 166 -1.00 17.11 -5.22
C PRO A 166 -1.60 16.12 -6.26
N ALA A 167 -0.97 14.96 -6.47
CA ALA A 167 -1.48 13.86 -7.26
C ALA A 167 -1.17 12.53 -6.55
N PRO A 168 -1.92 11.45 -6.83
CA PRO A 168 -1.70 10.15 -6.19
C PRO A 168 -0.37 9.52 -6.61
N TYR A 169 0.09 9.80 -7.80
CA TYR A 169 1.37 9.33 -8.34
C TYR A 169 2.18 10.50 -8.89
N LEU A 170 3.42 10.65 -8.40
CA LEU A 170 4.37 11.66 -8.82
C LEU A 170 5.76 11.06 -8.98
N LYS A 171 6.56 11.62 -9.88
CA LYS A 171 8.00 11.33 -9.98
C LYS A 171 8.82 12.17 -8.99
N PRO A 172 9.98 11.64 -8.55
CA PRO A 172 10.59 10.36 -8.92
C PRO A 172 9.82 9.15 -8.40
N ALA A 173 9.84 8.07 -9.18
CA ALA A 173 9.47 6.74 -8.75
C ALA A 173 10.72 5.90 -8.48
N PHE A 174 10.64 4.96 -7.55
CA PHE A 174 11.75 4.08 -7.17
C PHE A 174 11.85 2.90 -8.15
N GLU A 175 12.33 3.22 -9.35
CA GLU A 175 12.43 2.29 -10.48
C GLU A 175 13.75 2.47 -11.23
N GLU A 176 14.12 1.49 -12.04
CA GLU A 176 15.31 1.55 -12.87
C GLU A 176 15.24 2.73 -13.87
N GLY A 177 16.35 3.45 -14.00
CA GLY A 177 16.46 4.60 -14.91
C GLY A 177 15.89 5.92 -14.38
N CYS A 178 15.35 5.95 -13.15
CA CYS A 178 14.93 7.18 -12.50
C CYS A 178 16.08 7.76 -11.66
N ASP A 179 16.90 8.63 -12.25
CA ASP A 179 18.10 9.20 -11.61
C ASP A 179 17.83 10.50 -10.85
N GLU A 180 16.58 10.90 -10.70
CA GLU A 180 16.19 12.05 -9.90
C GLU A 180 16.47 11.80 -8.41
N LEU A 181 16.78 12.89 -7.69
CA LEU A 181 16.97 12.81 -6.24
C LEU A 181 15.63 13.00 -5.50
N VAL A 182 15.45 12.26 -4.40
CA VAL A 182 14.44 12.61 -3.41
C VAL A 182 14.94 13.77 -2.57
N GLU A 183 14.06 14.69 -2.22
CA GLU A 183 14.41 15.91 -1.49
C GLU A 183 13.74 15.92 -0.09
N ALA A 184 14.37 16.55 0.89
CA ALA A 184 13.73 16.78 2.18
C ALA A 184 12.38 17.50 2.01
N GLY A 185 11.34 16.98 2.66
CA GLY A 185 9.96 17.46 2.55
C GLY A 185 9.15 16.82 1.41
N ASP A 186 9.73 15.94 0.58
CA ASP A 186 8.94 15.08 -0.29
C ASP A 186 8.14 14.09 0.56
N ILE A 187 6.97 13.69 0.09
CA ILE A 187 6.23 12.54 0.62
C ILE A 187 6.38 11.42 -0.40
N CYS A 188 6.80 10.26 0.08
CA CYS A 188 6.97 9.09 -0.79
C CYS A 188 6.26 7.86 -0.21
N THR A 189 5.88 6.94 -1.08
CA THR A 189 5.44 5.61 -0.70
C THR A 189 6.62 4.63 -0.66
N LEU A 190 6.44 3.54 0.09
CA LEU A 190 7.22 2.31 -0.06
C LEU A 190 6.21 1.15 -0.05
N GLU A 191 6.14 0.45 -1.18
CA GLU A 191 5.03 -0.45 -1.52
C GLU A 191 5.45 -1.84 -2.00
N PRO A 192 6.36 -2.53 -1.31
CA PRO A 192 6.75 -3.86 -1.74
C PRO A 192 5.58 -4.83 -1.79
N GLY A 193 5.63 -5.74 -2.76
CA GLY A 193 4.68 -6.82 -2.91
C GLY A 193 5.33 -8.11 -3.39
N VAL A 194 4.63 -9.22 -3.21
CA VAL A 194 4.95 -10.54 -3.78
C VAL A 194 3.74 -11.06 -4.52
N TYR A 195 3.92 -11.39 -5.80
CA TYR A 195 2.84 -11.82 -6.67
C TYR A 195 3.15 -13.18 -7.28
N MET A 196 2.29 -14.14 -6.97
CA MET A 196 2.32 -15.52 -7.47
C MET A 196 1.22 -15.65 -8.52
N GLU A 197 1.59 -15.40 -9.78
CA GLU A 197 0.64 -15.38 -10.89
C GLU A 197 -0.27 -16.61 -10.91
N GLY A 198 -1.59 -16.39 -11.01
CA GLY A 198 -2.61 -17.43 -10.98
C GLY A 198 -2.89 -18.05 -9.61
N GLU A 199 -2.14 -17.68 -8.58
CA GLU A 199 -2.35 -18.16 -7.21
C GLU A 199 -2.86 -17.02 -6.31
N TRP A 200 -1.98 -16.11 -5.91
CA TRP A 200 -2.26 -15.00 -5.01
C TRP A 200 -1.15 -13.92 -5.09
N GLY A 201 -1.48 -12.74 -4.60
CA GLY A 201 -0.52 -11.64 -4.40
C GLY A 201 -0.78 -10.90 -3.10
N MET A 202 0.21 -10.15 -2.64
CA MET A 202 0.12 -9.32 -1.44
C MET A 202 1.02 -8.09 -1.56
N ARG A 203 0.60 -7.00 -0.94
CA ARG A 203 1.32 -5.71 -0.88
C ARG A 203 1.11 -5.06 0.47
N VAL A 204 2.12 -4.36 0.96
CA VAL A 204 2.03 -3.47 2.11
C VAL A 204 2.67 -2.15 1.73
N GLU A 205 1.97 -1.06 1.98
CA GLU A 205 2.40 0.28 1.61
C GLU A 205 2.09 1.30 2.68
N ASN A 206 3.00 2.23 2.87
CA ASN A 206 2.83 3.40 3.74
C ASN A 206 3.38 4.65 3.07
N ASP A 207 2.82 5.79 3.47
CA ASP A 207 3.37 7.12 3.19
C ASP A 207 4.44 7.52 4.21
N TYR A 208 5.52 8.09 3.70
CA TYR A 208 6.66 8.57 4.49
C TYR A 208 7.03 10.01 4.10
N LEU A 209 7.37 10.83 5.10
CA LEU A 209 8.03 12.11 4.87
C LEU A 209 9.55 11.89 4.75
N VAL A 210 10.13 12.37 3.67
CA VAL A 210 11.60 12.39 3.49
C VAL A 210 12.21 13.50 4.35
N THR A 211 13.18 13.12 5.18
CA THR A 211 13.97 14.05 6.02
C THR A 211 15.44 14.00 5.63
N GLU A 212 16.27 14.86 6.22
CA GLU A 212 17.73 14.84 6.01
C GLU A 212 18.35 13.52 6.50
N ASP A 213 17.79 12.93 7.57
CA ASP A 213 18.38 11.78 8.25
C ASP A 213 17.73 10.43 7.88
N GLY A 214 16.56 10.45 7.18
CA GLY A 214 15.81 9.24 6.84
C GLY A 214 14.35 9.51 6.52
N LEU A 215 13.48 8.54 6.82
CA LEU A 215 12.04 8.62 6.61
C LEU A 215 11.27 8.70 7.93
N GLU A 216 10.32 9.65 8.01
CA GLU A 216 9.29 9.70 9.06
C GLU A 216 8.03 9.00 8.56
N ASN A 217 7.61 7.92 9.23
CA ASN A 217 6.36 7.24 8.90
C ASN A 217 5.16 8.17 9.20
N LEU A 218 4.33 8.41 8.20
CA LEU A 218 3.12 9.23 8.34
C LEU A 218 1.87 8.41 8.63
N PHE A 219 1.90 7.11 8.32
CA PHE A 219 0.82 6.15 8.54
C PHE A 219 1.17 5.14 9.62
N ASP A 220 1.13 5.58 10.88
CA ASP A 220 1.26 4.69 12.04
C ASP A 220 -0.02 3.85 12.21
N TYR A 221 -0.10 2.78 11.42
CA TYR A 221 -1.23 1.85 11.36
C TYR A 221 -0.68 0.41 11.33
N PRO A 222 -1.38 -0.57 11.93
CA PRO A 222 -0.93 -1.95 11.95
C PRO A 222 -0.52 -2.47 10.58
N ARG A 223 0.51 -3.31 10.56
CA ARG A 223 0.99 -3.97 9.34
C ARG A 223 1.35 -5.45 9.56
N GLU A 224 1.11 -5.97 10.74
CA GLU A 224 1.37 -7.39 11.02
C GLU A 224 0.27 -8.26 10.44
N ILE A 225 0.61 -9.45 9.93
CA ILE A 225 -0.32 -10.34 9.24
C ILE A 225 -1.55 -10.68 10.10
N GLY A 226 -1.37 -10.82 11.42
CA GLY A 226 -2.45 -11.13 12.36
C GLY A 226 -3.52 -10.06 12.46
N ASP A 227 -3.18 -8.79 12.13
CA ASP A 227 -4.12 -7.67 12.19
C ASP A 227 -5.14 -7.70 11.04
N PHE A 228 -4.88 -8.50 10.00
CA PHE A 228 -5.65 -8.52 8.74
C PHE A 228 -6.24 -9.90 8.43
N VAL A 229 -6.34 -10.78 9.43
CA VAL A 229 -7.03 -12.06 9.28
C VAL A 229 -8.53 -11.85 9.48
N VAL A 230 -9.30 -12.20 8.44
CA VAL A 230 -10.77 -12.24 8.46
C VAL A 230 -11.20 -13.63 8.94
N GLU A 231 -12.04 -13.70 9.96
CA GLU A 231 -12.59 -14.97 10.44
C GLU A 231 -13.49 -15.64 9.38
N VAL A 232 -13.41 -16.98 9.28
CA VAL A 232 -14.13 -17.80 8.30
C VAL A 232 -14.99 -18.86 8.95
#